data_ab266dbee78c66136128c489df6d7c48
#
_entry.id   ab266dbee78c66136128c489df6d7c48
#
_cell.length_a   1.000
_cell.length_b   1.000
_cell.length_c   1.000
_cell.angle_alpha   90.00
_cell.angle_beta   90.00
_cell.angle_gamma   90.00
#
_symmetry.space_group_name_H-M   'P 1'
#
loop_
_entity.id
_entity.type
_entity.pdbx_description
1 polymer ?
#
loop_
_entity_poly.entity_id
_entity_poly.type
_entity_poly.pdbx_seq_one_letter_code
_entity_poly.pdbx_strand_id
1 'polypeptide(L)'
;MNLVTVIGGTKKQRELTEKVVWYCIKELMPRHRTLEIEVQLTKCLDKGAYGYCVADEGTNRSFIIEVDKSLSKFKNKKINKQGLERFVETICHEMVHVWQTATGRMVDRVYPTKLGSRKMWKTKDGVYVNHTNTSYSKQPWERQAYRMQDNLRKGFYRELKHGRL
;
A
#
# COMPACT_ATOMS: atom_id res chain seq x y z
N MET A 1 10.83 7.41 15.11
CA MET A 1 9.39 7.08 15.27
C MET A 1 8.78 7.07 13.87
N ASN A 2 7.85 6.14 13.56
CA ASN A 2 7.16 6.19 12.27
C ASN A 2 6.24 7.41 12.21
N LEU A 3 6.12 8.02 11.03
CA LEU A 3 5.23 9.14 10.74
C LEU A 3 4.20 8.68 9.70
N VAL A 4 2.92 8.92 9.98
CA VAL A 4 1.82 8.65 9.05
C VAL A 4 1.03 9.94 8.89
N THR A 5 0.88 10.38 7.65
CA THR A 5 0.10 11.58 7.28
C THR A 5 -0.98 11.18 6.28
N VAL A 6 -2.21 11.60 6.51
CA VAL A 6 -3.32 11.34 5.57
C VAL A 6 -3.94 12.66 5.13
N ILE A 7 -3.91 12.93 3.84
CA ILE A 7 -4.44 14.16 3.23
C ILE A 7 -5.61 13.89 2.28
N GLY A 8 -6.43 14.90 2.06
CA GLY A 8 -7.65 14.78 1.23
C GLY A 8 -8.78 14.02 1.94
N GLY A 9 -9.82 13.67 1.20
CA GLY A 9 -10.98 12.94 1.70
C GLY A 9 -11.76 13.64 2.83
N THR A 10 -12.72 12.95 3.41
CA THR A 10 -13.48 13.38 4.59
C THR A 10 -12.72 13.03 5.88
N LYS A 11 -13.07 13.66 7.01
CA LYS A 11 -12.50 13.32 8.32
C LYS A 11 -12.60 11.82 8.63
N LYS A 12 -13.78 11.21 8.41
CA LYS A 12 -13.98 9.76 8.64
C LYS A 12 -13.11 8.89 7.74
N GLN A 13 -12.90 9.29 6.47
CA GLN A 13 -12.00 8.57 5.58
C GLN A 13 -10.55 8.65 6.06
N ARG A 14 -10.09 9.83 6.48
CA ARG A 14 -8.73 9.99 7.00
C ARG A 14 -8.50 9.17 8.27
N GLU A 15 -9.40 9.25 9.25
CA GLU A 15 -9.33 8.46 10.49
C GLU A 15 -9.30 6.95 10.23
N LEU A 16 -10.13 6.47 9.29
CA LEU A 16 -10.12 5.07 8.90
C LEU A 16 -8.81 4.68 8.23
N THR A 17 -8.35 5.50 7.28
CA THR A 17 -7.09 5.26 6.55
C THR A 17 -5.91 5.18 7.52
N GLU A 18 -5.80 6.13 8.42
CA GLU A 18 -4.74 6.15 9.44
C GLU A 18 -4.73 4.87 10.28
N LYS A 19 -5.90 4.43 10.76
CA LYS A 19 -6.03 3.16 11.51
C LYS A 19 -5.58 1.96 10.69
N VAL A 20 -5.95 1.86 9.40
CA VAL A 20 -5.53 0.77 8.53
C VAL A 20 -4.03 0.77 8.32
N VAL A 21 -3.43 1.94 8.07
CA VAL A 21 -1.98 2.07 7.88
C VAL A 21 -1.22 1.64 9.13
N TRP A 22 -1.62 2.13 10.31
CA TRP A 22 -0.99 1.74 11.58
C TRP A 22 -1.13 0.24 11.86
N TYR A 23 -2.31 -0.34 11.56
CA TYR A 23 -2.52 -1.78 11.65
C TYR A 23 -1.53 -2.54 10.73
N CYS A 24 -1.41 -2.13 9.47
CA CYS A 24 -0.48 -2.77 8.53
C CYS A 24 0.99 -2.63 8.94
N ILE A 25 1.39 -1.46 9.48
CA ILE A 25 2.75 -1.30 10.03
C ILE A 25 2.99 -2.30 11.15
N LYS A 26 2.05 -2.43 12.09
CA LYS A 26 2.15 -3.38 13.20
C LYS A 26 2.28 -4.83 12.74
N GLU A 27 1.47 -5.23 11.75
CA GLU A 27 1.45 -6.61 11.26
C GLU A 27 2.64 -6.96 10.36
N LEU A 28 3.00 -6.06 9.45
CA LEU A 28 4.00 -6.32 8.41
C LEU A 28 5.42 -5.90 8.82
N MET A 29 5.53 -4.84 9.61
CA MET A 29 6.78 -4.15 9.88
C MET A 29 6.96 -3.78 11.36
N PRO A 30 6.74 -4.70 12.32
CA PRO A 30 6.70 -4.36 13.76
C PRO A 30 8.04 -3.83 14.30
N ARG A 31 9.15 -4.08 13.58
CA ARG A 31 10.50 -3.61 13.97
C ARG A 31 10.93 -2.32 13.28
N HIS A 32 10.17 -1.82 12.28
CA HIS A 32 10.50 -0.58 11.59
C HIS A 32 10.06 0.64 12.43
N ARG A 33 10.96 1.61 12.60
CA ARG A 33 10.76 2.78 13.48
C ARG A 33 10.94 4.13 12.77
N THR A 34 11.30 4.11 11.49
CA THR A 34 11.68 5.30 10.72
C THR A 34 10.94 5.38 9.38
N LEU A 35 9.73 4.82 9.31
CA LEU A 35 8.90 4.94 8.11
C LEU A 35 8.19 6.29 8.11
N GLU A 36 8.18 6.92 6.96
CA GLU A 36 7.37 8.09 6.64
C GLU A 36 6.40 7.69 5.53
N ILE A 37 5.11 7.76 5.81
CA ILE A 37 4.07 7.31 4.89
C ILE A 37 3.02 8.41 4.77
N GLU A 38 2.94 9.01 3.60
CA GLU A 38 1.88 9.93 3.24
C GLU A 38 0.81 9.22 2.42
N VAL A 39 -0.46 9.28 2.84
CA VAL A 39 -1.58 8.74 2.07
C VAL A 39 -2.43 9.87 1.53
N GLN A 40 -2.54 9.94 0.22
CA GLN A 40 -3.32 10.93 -0.52
C GLN A 40 -4.65 10.33 -0.96
N LEU A 41 -5.76 10.82 -0.40
CA LEU A 41 -7.11 10.42 -0.78
C LEU A 41 -7.59 11.28 -1.94
N THR A 42 -7.39 10.81 -3.15
CA THR A 42 -7.66 11.53 -4.41
C THR A 42 -8.98 11.13 -5.06
N LYS A 43 -9.33 11.74 -6.17
CA LYS A 43 -10.42 11.35 -7.07
C LYS A 43 -9.81 11.00 -8.42
N CYS A 44 -10.23 9.88 -9.01
CA CYS A 44 -9.81 9.47 -10.35
C CYS A 44 -8.30 9.28 -10.47
N LEU A 45 -7.83 8.17 -9.93
CA LEU A 45 -6.58 7.58 -10.36
C LEU A 45 -6.73 7.10 -11.81
N ASP A 46 -5.64 7.11 -12.56
CA ASP A 46 -5.65 6.73 -13.97
C ASP A 46 -6.29 5.35 -14.19
N LYS A 47 -7.07 5.27 -15.26
CA LYS A 47 -7.76 4.11 -15.85
C LYS A 47 -7.67 2.78 -15.08
N GLY A 48 -8.58 2.59 -14.13
CA GLY A 48 -8.84 1.28 -13.52
C GLY A 48 -8.00 0.94 -12.30
N ALA A 49 -7.07 1.78 -11.89
CA ALA A 49 -6.36 1.62 -10.63
C ALA A 49 -7.17 2.20 -9.46
N TYR A 50 -7.12 1.53 -8.33
CA TYR A 50 -7.74 1.97 -7.08
C TYR A 50 -6.74 2.58 -6.10
N GLY A 51 -5.45 2.28 -6.29
CA GLY A 51 -4.35 2.81 -5.51
C GLY A 51 -3.02 2.72 -6.23
N TYR A 52 -2.03 3.45 -5.70
CA TYR A 52 -0.62 3.41 -6.09
C TYR A 52 0.26 3.60 -4.88
N CYS A 53 1.40 2.94 -4.86
CA CYS A 53 2.46 3.17 -3.88
C CYS A 53 3.76 3.51 -4.60
N VAL A 54 4.35 4.64 -4.23
CA VAL A 54 5.65 5.09 -4.74
C VAL A 54 6.58 5.32 -3.56
N ALA A 55 7.80 4.81 -3.66
CA ALA A 55 8.87 5.15 -2.72
C ALA A 55 9.57 6.43 -3.21
N ASP A 56 9.97 7.29 -2.29
CA ASP A 56 10.80 8.44 -2.60
C ASP A 56 12.15 8.01 -3.17
N GLU A 57 12.68 8.79 -4.12
CA GLU A 57 13.97 8.49 -4.74
C GLU A 57 15.10 8.46 -3.70
N GLY A 58 15.90 7.38 -3.76
CA GLY A 58 17.07 7.20 -2.90
C GLY A 58 16.77 6.71 -1.47
N THR A 59 15.51 6.48 -1.09
CA THR A 59 15.16 5.93 0.21
C THR A 59 14.18 4.76 0.11
N ASN A 60 14.28 3.83 1.07
CA ASN A 60 13.29 2.78 1.28
C ASN A 60 12.48 3.02 2.58
N ARG A 61 12.36 4.28 3.00
CA ARG A 61 11.72 4.67 4.27
C ARG A 61 10.61 5.69 4.09
N SER A 62 10.59 6.44 2.98
CA SER A 62 9.57 7.43 2.66
C SER A 62 8.72 6.96 1.49
N PHE A 63 7.40 7.06 1.64
CA PHE A 63 6.42 6.53 0.70
C PHE A 63 5.24 7.47 0.53
N ILE A 64 4.78 7.59 -0.70
CA ILE A 64 3.50 8.21 -1.04
C ILE A 64 2.56 7.12 -1.52
N ILE A 65 1.37 7.04 -0.91
CA ILE A 65 0.29 6.14 -1.31
C ILE A 65 -0.88 6.99 -1.81
N GLU A 66 -1.31 6.78 -3.03
CA GLU A 66 -2.56 7.36 -3.54
C GLU A 66 -3.69 6.35 -3.49
N VAL A 67 -4.86 6.76 -3.03
CA VAL A 67 -6.06 5.89 -2.95
C VAL A 67 -7.28 6.63 -3.46
N ASP A 68 -8.08 5.97 -4.30
CA ASP A 68 -9.34 6.53 -4.78
C ASP A 68 -10.39 6.58 -3.66
N LYS A 69 -10.61 7.80 -3.15
CA LYS A 69 -11.62 8.05 -2.10
C LYS A 69 -13.06 7.77 -2.53
N SER A 70 -13.33 7.64 -3.83
CA SER A 70 -14.68 7.35 -4.33
C SER A 70 -15.16 5.96 -3.97
N LEU A 71 -14.24 5.01 -3.70
CA LEU A 71 -14.55 3.66 -3.27
C LEU A 71 -15.38 3.63 -1.98
N SER A 72 -15.09 4.53 -1.04
CA SER A 72 -15.75 4.59 0.27
C SER A 72 -16.93 5.55 0.35
N LYS A 73 -17.49 5.98 -0.80
CA LYS A 73 -18.67 6.88 -0.82
C LYS A 73 -19.93 6.21 -0.33
N PHE A 74 -20.72 7.01 0.37
CA PHE A 74 -22.10 6.67 0.72
C PHE A 74 -22.99 6.75 -0.52
N LYS A 75 -23.66 5.67 -0.86
CA LYS A 75 -24.74 5.68 -1.86
C LYS A 75 -26.06 5.88 -1.12
N ASN A 76 -26.78 7.00 -1.42
CA ASN A 76 -28.08 7.32 -0.83
C ASN A 76 -28.08 7.35 0.72
N LYS A 77 -27.11 8.01 1.35
CA LYS A 77 -26.92 8.06 2.82
C LYS A 77 -26.68 6.69 3.51
N LYS A 78 -26.67 5.58 2.78
CA LYS A 78 -26.29 4.27 3.31
C LYS A 78 -24.80 4.00 3.03
N ILE A 79 -24.14 3.39 4.00
CA ILE A 79 -22.74 2.94 3.83
C ILE A 79 -22.74 1.88 2.72
N ASN A 80 -22.02 2.15 1.64
CA ASN A 80 -21.69 1.11 0.68
C ASN A 80 -20.65 0.17 1.30
N LYS A 81 -21.12 -0.87 2.00
CA LYS A 81 -20.26 -1.82 2.70
C LYS A 81 -19.20 -2.42 1.76
N GLN A 82 -19.59 -2.82 0.57
CA GLN A 82 -18.66 -3.38 -0.42
C GLN A 82 -17.60 -2.36 -0.88
N GLY A 83 -18.00 -1.11 -1.10
CA GLY A 83 -17.05 -0.05 -1.44
C GLY A 83 -16.08 0.26 -0.29
N LEU A 84 -16.58 0.25 0.94
CA LEU A 84 -15.72 0.45 2.12
C LEU A 84 -14.73 -0.70 2.32
N GLU A 85 -15.17 -1.93 2.13
CA GLU A 85 -14.28 -3.12 2.17
C GLU A 85 -13.19 -3.02 1.10
N ARG A 86 -13.56 -2.64 -0.14
CA ARG A 86 -12.59 -2.43 -1.23
C ARG A 86 -11.62 -1.29 -0.93
N PHE A 87 -12.09 -0.21 -0.34
CA PHE A 87 -11.24 0.90 0.08
C PHE A 87 -10.17 0.46 1.09
N VAL A 88 -10.57 -0.27 2.14
CA VAL A 88 -9.64 -0.84 3.12
C VAL A 88 -8.69 -1.86 2.47
N GLU A 89 -9.21 -2.71 1.60
CA GLU A 89 -8.42 -3.71 0.88
C GLU A 89 -7.36 -3.07 -0.01
N THR A 90 -7.69 -1.97 -0.71
CA THR A 90 -6.74 -1.20 -1.51
C THR A 90 -5.62 -0.65 -0.64
N ILE A 91 -5.94 -0.03 0.51
CA ILE A 91 -4.89 0.46 1.44
C ILE A 91 -4.00 -0.70 1.89
N CYS A 92 -4.58 -1.85 2.25
CA CYS A 92 -3.80 -3.03 2.62
C CYS A 92 -2.87 -3.50 1.49
N HIS A 93 -3.34 -3.46 0.23
CA HIS A 93 -2.55 -3.80 -0.95
C HIS A 93 -1.32 -2.89 -1.08
N GLU A 94 -1.52 -1.58 -1.04
CA GLU A 94 -0.44 -0.59 -1.14
C GLU A 94 0.54 -0.71 0.04
N MET A 95 0.05 -1.01 1.24
CA MET A 95 0.90 -1.26 2.41
C MET A 95 1.77 -2.52 2.28
N VAL A 96 1.35 -3.50 1.48
CA VAL A 96 2.23 -4.63 1.13
C VAL A 96 3.38 -4.15 0.25
N HIS A 97 3.15 -3.23 -0.69
CA HIS A 97 4.23 -2.63 -1.50
C HIS A 97 5.21 -1.82 -0.64
N VAL A 98 4.71 -1.04 0.33
CA VAL A 98 5.56 -0.39 1.34
C VAL A 98 6.46 -1.43 2.03
N TRP A 99 5.88 -2.51 2.53
CA TRP A 99 6.64 -3.57 3.19
C TRP A 99 7.67 -4.23 2.27
N GLN A 100 7.31 -4.55 1.03
CA GLN A 100 8.21 -5.15 0.06
C GLN A 100 9.43 -4.28 -0.20
N THR A 101 9.22 -2.97 -0.34
CA THR A 101 10.31 -2.00 -0.59
C THR A 101 11.11 -1.74 0.69
N ALA A 102 10.44 -1.49 1.80
CA ALA A 102 11.10 -1.21 3.09
C ALA A 102 11.99 -2.36 3.58
N THR A 103 11.62 -3.60 3.24
CA THR A 103 12.40 -4.81 3.60
C THR A 103 13.40 -5.23 2.52
N GLY A 104 13.50 -4.49 1.42
CA GLY A 104 14.40 -4.79 0.32
C GLY A 104 14.02 -6.05 -0.49
N ARG A 105 12.75 -6.49 -0.41
CA ARG A 105 12.22 -7.55 -1.30
C ARG A 105 12.04 -7.05 -2.73
N MET A 106 11.52 -5.85 -2.87
CA MET A 106 11.43 -5.12 -4.12
C MET A 106 12.39 -3.94 -4.08
N VAL A 107 13.19 -3.80 -5.12
CA VAL A 107 14.14 -2.69 -5.25
C VAL A 107 14.00 -2.11 -6.66
N ASP A 108 13.78 -0.82 -6.73
CA ASP A 108 13.85 -0.07 -7.98
C ASP A 108 15.28 0.47 -8.13
N ARG A 109 16.05 -0.13 -9.07
CA ARG A 109 17.42 0.30 -9.35
C ARG A 109 17.40 1.28 -10.49
N VAL A 110 17.66 2.55 -10.18
CA VAL A 110 17.89 3.60 -11.17
C VAL A 110 19.32 3.50 -11.66
N TYR A 111 19.52 3.38 -12.96
CA TYR A 111 20.82 3.41 -13.59
C TYR A 111 21.02 4.81 -14.21
N PRO A 112 22.15 5.50 -13.96
CA PRO A 112 22.40 6.84 -14.49
C PRO A 112 22.61 6.89 -16.01
N THR A 113 22.53 5.77 -16.69
CA THR A 113 22.64 5.61 -18.14
C THR A 113 21.28 5.46 -18.79
N LYS A 114 21.20 5.57 -20.13
CA LYS A 114 19.99 5.36 -20.97
C LYS A 114 19.20 4.06 -20.72
N LEU A 115 19.62 3.23 -19.78
CA LEU A 115 19.02 1.93 -19.41
C LEU A 115 17.77 2.07 -18.51
N GLY A 116 17.44 3.27 -18.03
CA GLY A 116 16.26 3.52 -17.19
C GLY A 116 16.28 2.82 -15.83
N SER A 117 15.12 2.72 -15.19
CA SER A 117 14.97 2.00 -13.92
C SER A 117 14.72 0.51 -14.18
N ARG A 118 15.20 -0.34 -13.27
CA ARG A 118 14.94 -1.79 -13.27
C ARG A 118 14.28 -2.21 -11.99
N LYS A 119 13.09 -2.79 -12.12
CA LYS A 119 12.38 -3.39 -10.97
C LYS A 119 12.94 -4.78 -10.69
N MET A 120 13.57 -4.91 -9.53
CA MET A 120 14.24 -6.12 -9.07
C MET A 120 13.43 -6.77 -7.95
N TRP A 121 13.32 -8.09 -7.99
CA TRP A 121 12.68 -8.89 -6.96
C TRP A 121 13.66 -9.86 -6.33
N LYS A 122 13.69 -9.88 -4.99
CA LYS A 122 14.55 -10.80 -4.24
C LYS A 122 13.89 -12.18 -4.12
N THR A 123 14.53 -13.21 -4.64
CA THR A 123 14.09 -14.60 -4.51
C THR A 123 14.27 -15.12 -3.09
N LYS A 124 13.78 -16.34 -2.82
CA LYS A 124 13.97 -17.01 -1.54
C LYS A 124 15.45 -17.23 -1.22
N ASP A 125 16.26 -17.48 -2.24
CA ASP A 125 17.70 -17.71 -2.14
C ASP A 125 18.51 -16.41 -2.02
N GLY A 126 17.84 -15.27 -1.90
CA GLY A 126 18.47 -13.96 -1.72
C GLY A 126 18.96 -13.29 -3.00
N VAL A 127 18.76 -13.91 -4.17
CA VAL A 127 19.17 -13.39 -5.47
C VAL A 127 18.13 -12.39 -6.00
N TYR A 128 18.59 -11.28 -6.58
CA TYR A 128 17.71 -10.31 -7.25
C TYR A 128 17.53 -10.64 -8.72
N VAL A 129 16.29 -10.83 -9.13
CA VAL A 129 15.87 -11.09 -10.52
C VAL A 129 15.17 -9.87 -11.09
N ASN A 130 15.52 -9.51 -12.32
CA ASN A 130 14.91 -8.39 -13.05
C ASN A 130 13.53 -8.78 -13.61
N HIS A 131 12.51 -8.01 -13.26
CA HIS A 131 11.13 -8.18 -13.71
C HIS A 131 10.57 -6.95 -14.44
N THR A 132 11.41 -6.04 -14.90
CA THR A 132 10.98 -4.77 -15.55
C THR A 132 10.00 -4.99 -16.69
N ASN A 133 10.22 -6.04 -17.51
CA ASN A 133 9.37 -6.37 -18.68
C ASN A 133 8.31 -7.43 -18.37
N THR A 134 8.07 -7.74 -17.09
CA THR A 134 7.05 -8.71 -16.72
C THR A 134 5.67 -8.04 -16.73
N SER A 135 4.68 -8.66 -17.39
CA SER A 135 3.31 -8.15 -17.38
C SER A 135 2.75 -8.04 -15.98
N TYR A 136 1.92 -7.03 -15.72
CA TYR A 136 1.41 -6.67 -14.38
C TYR A 136 0.93 -7.88 -13.58
N SER A 137 0.05 -8.70 -14.13
CA SER A 137 -0.51 -9.87 -13.44
C SER A 137 0.50 -10.99 -13.12
N LYS A 138 1.68 -10.96 -13.74
CA LYS A 138 2.78 -11.92 -13.51
C LYS A 138 3.87 -11.37 -12.61
N GLN A 139 3.83 -10.09 -12.28
CA GLN A 139 4.81 -9.46 -11.39
C GLN A 139 4.76 -10.11 -10.00
N PRO A 140 5.89 -10.56 -9.44
CA PRO A 140 5.90 -11.31 -8.18
C PRO A 140 5.41 -10.47 -6.98
N TRP A 141 5.65 -9.17 -6.98
CA TRP A 141 5.18 -8.25 -5.94
C TRP A 141 3.66 -8.08 -5.98
N GLU A 142 3.05 -7.96 -7.17
CA GLU A 142 1.61 -7.88 -7.32
C GLU A 142 0.92 -9.16 -6.84
N ARG A 143 1.41 -10.31 -7.30
CA ARG A 143 0.89 -11.62 -6.87
C ARG A 143 0.98 -11.82 -5.36
N GLN A 144 2.01 -11.29 -4.72
CA GLN A 144 2.14 -11.34 -3.27
C GLN A 144 1.17 -10.37 -2.60
N ALA A 145 1.03 -9.13 -3.10
CA ALA A 145 0.11 -8.13 -2.58
C ALA A 145 -1.34 -8.64 -2.64
N TYR A 146 -1.77 -9.19 -3.78
CA TYR A 146 -3.10 -9.79 -3.93
C TYR A 146 -3.36 -10.95 -2.96
N ARG A 147 -2.37 -11.78 -2.65
CA ARG A 147 -2.52 -12.86 -1.67
C ARG A 147 -2.64 -12.38 -0.22
N MET A 148 -2.02 -11.25 0.09
CA MET A 148 -1.93 -10.76 1.46
C MET A 148 -3.05 -9.78 1.82
N GLN A 149 -3.55 -8.99 0.86
CA GLN A 149 -4.50 -7.90 1.10
C GLN A 149 -5.79 -8.37 1.81
N ASP A 150 -6.37 -9.50 1.40
CA ASP A 150 -7.62 -10.00 1.99
C ASP A 150 -7.43 -10.43 3.46
N ASN A 151 -6.33 -11.09 3.77
CA ASN A 151 -6.01 -11.48 5.15
C ASN A 151 -5.77 -10.25 6.05
N LEU A 152 -5.07 -9.23 5.53
CA LEU A 152 -4.87 -7.97 6.24
C LEU A 152 -6.19 -7.26 6.47
N ARG A 153 -7.04 -7.13 5.45
CA ARG A 153 -8.37 -6.53 5.57
C ARG A 153 -9.21 -7.24 6.64
N LYS A 154 -9.29 -8.58 6.59
CA LYS A 154 -10.04 -9.38 7.58
C LYS A 154 -9.47 -9.21 8.99
N GLY A 155 -8.16 -9.22 9.12
CA GLY A 155 -7.47 -8.99 10.39
C GLY A 155 -7.77 -7.60 10.95
N PHE A 156 -7.69 -6.55 10.12
CA PHE A 156 -8.04 -5.18 10.51
C PHE A 156 -9.46 -5.08 11.07
N TYR A 157 -10.46 -5.62 10.37
CA TYR A 157 -11.85 -5.57 10.86
C TYR A 157 -12.07 -6.37 12.14
N ARG A 158 -11.32 -7.45 12.33
CA ARG A 158 -11.33 -8.22 13.59
C ARG A 158 -10.78 -7.37 14.75
N GLU A 159 -9.62 -6.71 14.57
CA GLU A 159 -9.04 -5.84 15.59
C GLU A 159 -9.95 -4.65 15.90
N LEU A 160 -10.53 -4.03 14.87
CA LEU A 160 -11.47 -2.92 15.01
C LEU A 160 -12.71 -3.32 15.82
N LYS A 161 -13.28 -4.52 15.57
CA LYS A 161 -14.44 -5.05 16.30
C LYS A 161 -14.12 -5.26 17.79
N HIS A 162 -12.89 -5.61 18.12
CA HIS A 162 -12.45 -5.83 19.50
C HIS A 162 -11.93 -4.56 20.20
N GLY A 163 -12.06 -3.39 19.58
CA GLY A 163 -11.62 -2.11 20.17
C GLY A 163 -10.11 -1.99 20.39
N ARG A 164 -9.31 -2.71 19.59
CA ARG A 164 -7.84 -2.73 19.70
C ARG A 164 -7.14 -1.75 18.73
N LEU A 165 -7.94 -0.94 18.00
CA LEU A 165 -7.50 0.08 17.03
C LEU A 165 -8.13 1.44 17.32
#